data_b4c8b4794f8efe5a0766bc4113d9d623
#
_entry.id   b4c8b4794f8efe5a0766bc4113d9d623
#
_cell.length_a   1.000
_cell.length_b   1.000
_cell.length_c   1.000
_cell.angle_alpha   90.00
_cell.angle_beta   90.00
_cell.angle_gamma   90.00
#
_symmetry.space_group_name_H-M   'P 1'
#
loop_
_entity.id
_entity.type
_entity.pdbx_description
1 polymer ?
#
loop_
_entity_poly.entity_id
_entity_poly.type
_entity_poly.pdbx_seq_one_letter_code
_entity_poly.pdbx_strand_id
1 'polypeptide(L)'
;MIVGHGDDRYSYGALVRYDFSSNVPYRNHAGEIIDYLSGRLESLTHYPDPQAQELRELLAQHWSLDPDWLLVTSGSTEAFYLLAHLFAGGETLITVPSFAEYEDACQLYRHHLTYIPTSDIASQSTPADLLWSALPNNPDGDITHRTALLNYCSAHPASYVIVDEAYAELCADPVTLLDEVAHHPNLIIVRSLTKSFALPGIRLGYIVAHPSLLARLEPLRSPWSVNALALEAGAYICQHYDQLLPDATGLVREAQHLAHEVAQIAGVSLTPSPTPYFLACLDEGRGSAAQLKEYLVTQHGVLIRNAANFRSLTPRHFRLSVQSPEAGQALLRGLSSYL
;
A
#
# COMPACT_ATOMS: atom_id res chain seq x y z
N MET A 1 -7.99 -12.14 9.02
CA MET A 1 -9.16 -11.38 9.54
C MET A 1 -8.69 -10.02 10.03
N ILE A 2 -9.40 -8.98 9.71
CA ILE A 2 -9.01 -7.56 9.87
C ILE A 2 -8.69 -7.21 11.34
N VAL A 3 -7.44 -7.35 11.74
CA VAL A 3 -6.99 -6.92 13.07
C VAL A 3 -5.76 -6.04 12.89
N GLY A 4 -5.84 -4.80 13.39
CA GLY A 4 -4.68 -3.93 13.48
C GLY A 4 -4.27 -3.28 12.14
N HIS A 5 -5.20 -2.67 11.41
CA HIS A 5 -4.88 -1.77 10.30
C HIS A 5 -4.54 -0.36 10.79
N GLY A 6 -3.92 0.46 9.92
CA GLY A 6 -3.81 1.91 10.14
C GLY A 6 -5.18 2.58 9.98
N ASP A 7 -5.25 3.86 10.34
CA ASP A 7 -6.48 4.66 10.27
C ASP A 7 -7.63 4.09 11.13
N ASP A 8 -7.31 3.58 12.30
CA ASP A 8 -8.30 3.15 13.30
C ASP A 8 -8.81 4.33 14.17
N ARG A 9 -8.83 5.52 13.56
CA ARG A 9 -9.38 6.76 14.13
C ARG A 9 -10.80 6.58 14.69
N TYR A 10 -11.62 5.74 14.04
CA TYR A 10 -12.98 5.42 14.52
C TYR A 10 -13.02 4.86 15.95
N SER A 11 -11.93 4.23 16.40
CA SER A 11 -11.82 3.71 17.78
C SER A 11 -11.59 4.79 18.82
N TYR A 12 -11.09 5.94 18.42
CA TYR A 12 -10.68 7.05 19.31
C TYR A 12 -11.51 8.32 19.10
N GLY A 13 -12.23 8.43 18.00
CA GLY A 13 -13.11 9.56 17.70
C GLY A 13 -12.39 10.92 17.75
N ALA A 14 -12.96 11.87 18.48
CA ALA A 14 -12.47 13.25 18.58
C ALA A 14 -11.13 13.40 19.34
N LEU A 15 -10.62 12.33 19.97
CA LEU A 15 -9.29 12.38 20.61
C LEU A 15 -8.17 12.52 19.58
N VAL A 16 -8.35 12.00 18.36
CA VAL A 16 -7.33 12.07 17.29
C VAL A 16 -7.35 13.43 16.62
N ARG A 17 -6.27 14.18 16.80
CA ARG A 17 -6.01 15.47 16.12
C ARG A 17 -5.05 15.29 14.94
N TYR A 18 -4.05 14.44 15.09
CA TYR A 18 -2.99 14.19 14.12
C TYR A 18 -2.85 12.70 13.86
N ASP A 19 -2.93 12.28 12.59
CA ASP A 19 -2.92 10.87 12.19
C ASP A 19 -1.65 10.52 11.43
N PHE A 20 -0.69 9.91 12.13
CA PHE A 20 0.54 9.34 11.57
C PHE A 20 0.40 7.85 11.21
N SER A 21 -0.80 7.27 11.39
CA SER A 21 -1.01 5.83 11.22
C SER A 21 -1.30 5.42 9.78
N SER A 22 -1.90 6.31 8.99
CA SER A 22 -2.19 6.07 7.58
C SER A 22 -1.06 6.59 6.70
N ASN A 23 -0.77 5.88 5.58
CA ASN A 23 0.22 6.34 4.60
C ASN A 23 -0.45 7.19 3.50
N VAL A 24 -1.32 8.10 3.91
CA VAL A 24 -1.98 9.05 3.00
C VAL A 24 -1.25 10.39 3.13
N PRO A 25 -0.78 10.99 2.03
CA PRO A 25 -0.09 12.27 2.07
C PRO A 25 -0.97 13.36 2.68
N TYR A 26 -0.46 14.09 3.64
CA TYR A 26 -1.19 15.19 4.28
C TYR A 26 -1.30 16.42 3.37
N ARG A 27 -0.34 16.63 2.48
CA ARG A 27 -0.42 17.58 1.36
C ARG A 27 -0.81 16.82 0.10
N ASN A 28 -1.96 17.09 -0.43
CA ASN A 28 -2.55 16.37 -1.54
C ASN A 28 -3.58 17.23 -2.28
N HIS A 29 -4.08 16.72 -3.38
CA HIS A 29 -5.08 17.35 -4.24
C HIS A 29 -6.47 16.71 -4.11
N ALA A 30 -6.75 15.97 -3.03
CA ALA A 30 -8.05 15.30 -2.83
C ALA A 30 -9.24 16.27 -2.90
N GLY A 31 -9.05 17.53 -2.45
CA GLY A 31 -10.08 18.56 -2.53
C GLY A 31 -10.58 18.80 -3.95
N GLU A 32 -9.68 18.89 -4.93
CA GLU A 32 -10.02 19.09 -6.35
C GLU A 32 -10.82 17.90 -6.90
N ILE A 33 -10.44 16.68 -6.52
CA ILE A 33 -11.17 15.47 -6.95
C ILE A 33 -12.55 15.42 -6.29
N ILE A 34 -12.67 15.77 -5.02
CA ILE A 34 -13.95 15.82 -4.28
C ILE A 34 -14.87 16.87 -4.90
N ASP A 35 -14.36 18.05 -5.26
CA ASP A 35 -15.14 19.09 -5.92
C ASP A 35 -15.66 18.60 -7.28
N TYR A 36 -14.85 17.93 -8.10
CA TYR A 36 -15.28 17.30 -9.33
C TYR A 36 -16.38 16.28 -9.08
N LEU A 37 -16.19 15.35 -8.11
CA LEU A 37 -17.16 14.32 -7.78
C LEU A 37 -18.48 14.88 -7.25
N SER A 38 -18.46 16.04 -6.59
CA SER A 38 -19.68 16.71 -6.10
C SER A 38 -20.63 17.08 -7.23
N GLY A 39 -20.09 17.36 -8.43
CA GLY A 39 -20.87 17.57 -9.64
C GLY A 39 -21.30 16.30 -10.38
N ARG A 40 -20.92 15.12 -9.88
CA ARG A 40 -21.16 13.80 -10.50
C ARG A 40 -22.02 12.85 -9.68
N LEU A 41 -22.65 13.32 -8.61
CA LEU A 41 -23.46 12.49 -7.72
C LEU A 41 -24.65 11.79 -8.42
N GLU A 42 -25.11 12.32 -9.54
CA GLU A 42 -26.16 11.70 -10.36
C GLU A 42 -25.74 10.32 -10.89
N SER A 43 -24.44 10.06 -11.09
CA SER A 43 -23.92 8.76 -11.53
C SER A 43 -24.31 7.62 -10.58
N LEU A 44 -24.60 7.94 -9.30
CA LEU A 44 -25.08 6.96 -8.30
C LEU A 44 -26.48 6.40 -8.58
N THR A 45 -27.25 7.01 -9.49
CA THR A 45 -28.61 6.56 -9.82
C THR A 45 -28.61 5.41 -10.84
N HIS A 46 -27.46 5.04 -11.38
CA HIS A 46 -27.31 4.00 -12.41
C HIS A 46 -26.23 2.99 -12.00
N TYR A 47 -26.34 1.77 -12.51
CA TYR A 47 -25.24 0.80 -12.39
C TYR A 47 -24.02 1.29 -13.16
N PRO A 48 -22.81 1.22 -12.58
CA PRO A 48 -21.59 1.55 -13.30
C PRO A 48 -21.27 0.51 -14.38
N ASP A 49 -20.39 0.86 -15.31
CA ASP A 49 -19.86 -0.11 -16.26
C ASP A 49 -19.11 -1.24 -15.52
N PRO A 50 -19.59 -2.50 -15.62
CA PRO A 50 -18.94 -3.64 -14.93
C PRO A 50 -17.54 -3.94 -15.44
N GLN A 51 -17.19 -3.50 -16.65
CA GLN A 51 -15.87 -3.67 -17.26
C GLN A 51 -14.93 -2.50 -16.98
N ALA A 52 -15.45 -1.37 -16.47
CA ALA A 52 -14.70 -0.12 -16.30
C ALA A 52 -13.92 0.28 -17.57
N GLN A 53 -14.55 0.14 -18.75
CA GLN A 53 -13.88 0.23 -20.05
C GLN A 53 -13.16 1.58 -20.23
N GLU A 54 -13.87 2.68 -19.97
CA GLU A 54 -13.28 4.03 -20.10
C GLU A 54 -12.04 4.18 -19.21
N LEU A 55 -12.12 3.75 -17.96
CA LEU A 55 -10.99 3.86 -17.05
C LEU A 55 -9.82 2.95 -17.46
N ARG A 56 -10.11 1.73 -17.96
CA ARG A 56 -9.07 0.83 -18.50
C ARG A 56 -8.35 1.48 -19.69
N GLU A 57 -9.08 2.12 -20.61
CA GLU A 57 -8.49 2.81 -21.76
C GLU A 57 -7.62 4.00 -21.34
N LEU A 58 -8.09 4.81 -20.39
CA LEU A 58 -7.32 5.94 -19.84
C LEU A 58 -6.05 5.48 -19.12
N LEU A 59 -6.13 4.44 -18.28
CA LEU A 59 -4.96 3.85 -17.62
C LEU A 59 -3.98 3.25 -18.63
N ALA A 60 -4.49 2.54 -19.66
CA ALA A 60 -3.68 1.96 -20.71
C ALA A 60 -2.92 3.06 -21.50
N GLN A 61 -3.60 4.16 -21.84
CA GLN A 61 -2.97 5.31 -22.46
C GLN A 61 -1.88 5.91 -21.57
N HIS A 62 -2.17 6.09 -20.27
CA HIS A 62 -1.22 6.67 -19.32
C HIS A 62 0.06 5.83 -19.18
N TRP A 63 -0.09 4.50 -19.10
CA TRP A 63 1.04 3.58 -18.93
C TRP A 63 1.62 3.04 -20.24
N SER A 64 1.12 3.48 -21.41
CA SER A 64 1.50 2.97 -22.73
C SER A 64 1.34 1.44 -22.86
N LEU A 65 0.25 0.92 -22.34
CA LEU A 65 -0.15 -0.48 -22.37
C LEU A 65 -1.39 -0.70 -23.24
N ASP A 66 -1.68 -1.96 -23.59
CA ASP A 66 -2.98 -2.33 -24.14
C ASP A 66 -4.02 -2.44 -23.01
N PRO A 67 -5.28 -1.99 -23.18
CA PRO A 67 -6.33 -2.14 -22.18
C PRO A 67 -6.54 -3.56 -21.66
N ASP A 68 -6.24 -4.58 -22.47
CA ASP A 68 -6.34 -5.98 -22.07
C ASP A 68 -5.31 -6.41 -21.01
N TRP A 69 -4.30 -5.56 -20.73
CA TRP A 69 -3.34 -5.76 -19.63
C TRP A 69 -3.85 -5.24 -18.29
N LEU A 70 -5.04 -4.65 -18.23
CA LEU A 70 -5.57 -3.94 -17.07
C LEU A 70 -6.87 -4.56 -16.56
N LEU A 71 -6.99 -4.71 -15.24
CA LEU A 71 -8.21 -5.10 -14.55
C LEU A 71 -8.47 -4.14 -13.38
N VAL A 72 -9.52 -3.33 -13.47
CA VAL A 72 -9.89 -2.37 -12.43
C VAL A 72 -10.57 -3.08 -11.27
N THR A 73 -10.24 -2.71 -10.03
CA THR A 73 -10.69 -3.35 -8.79
C THR A 73 -11.15 -2.34 -7.74
N SER A 74 -11.96 -2.79 -6.78
CA SER A 74 -12.40 -2.00 -5.62
C SER A 74 -11.26 -1.86 -4.60
N GLY A 75 -10.23 -1.07 -4.97
CA GLY A 75 -8.97 -0.96 -4.28
C GLY A 75 -8.05 -2.16 -4.52
N SER A 76 -6.77 -2.03 -4.14
CA SER A 76 -5.79 -3.12 -4.23
C SER A 76 -6.17 -4.35 -3.39
N THR A 77 -6.94 -4.16 -2.32
CA THR A 77 -7.39 -5.28 -1.47
C THR A 77 -8.24 -6.28 -2.24
N GLU A 78 -9.22 -5.83 -3.08
CA GLU A 78 -9.96 -6.77 -3.94
C GLU A 78 -9.02 -7.54 -4.85
N ALA A 79 -8.01 -6.88 -5.43
CA ALA A 79 -7.01 -7.54 -6.27
C ALA A 79 -6.29 -8.68 -5.52
N PHE A 80 -5.90 -8.46 -4.26
CA PHE A 80 -5.24 -9.50 -3.45
C PHE A 80 -6.13 -10.71 -3.25
N TYR A 81 -7.40 -10.52 -2.91
CA TYR A 81 -8.33 -11.62 -2.70
C TYR A 81 -8.67 -12.36 -3.99
N LEU A 82 -8.78 -11.67 -5.13
CA LEU A 82 -8.98 -12.29 -6.45
C LEU A 82 -7.78 -13.15 -6.85
N LEU A 83 -6.56 -12.63 -6.68
CA LEU A 83 -5.34 -13.35 -6.97
C LEU A 83 -5.18 -14.58 -6.07
N ALA A 84 -5.39 -14.43 -4.77
CA ALA A 84 -5.38 -15.57 -3.86
C ALA A 84 -6.49 -16.60 -4.19
N HIS A 85 -7.68 -16.16 -4.62
CA HIS A 85 -8.74 -17.07 -5.06
C HIS A 85 -8.36 -17.86 -6.31
N LEU A 86 -7.74 -17.20 -7.30
CA LEU A 86 -7.32 -17.84 -8.54
C LEU A 86 -6.34 -19.01 -8.31
N PHE A 87 -5.47 -18.87 -7.30
CA PHE A 87 -4.44 -19.85 -6.97
C PHE A 87 -4.75 -20.61 -5.67
N ALA A 88 -6.03 -20.78 -5.35
CA ALA A 88 -6.46 -21.42 -4.10
C ALA A 88 -5.78 -22.78 -3.87
N GLY A 89 -5.25 -22.98 -2.66
CA GLY A 89 -4.53 -24.21 -2.26
C GLY A 89 -3.07 -24.27 -2.73
N GLY A 90 -2.55 -23.22 -3.39
CA GLY A 90 -1.19 -23.19 -3.94
C GLY A 90 -0.10 -23.01 -2.90
N GLU A 91 1.13 -23.38 -3.27
CA GLU A 91 2.35 -23.09 -2.51
C GLU A 91 2.72 -21.61 -2.68
N THR A 92 2.85 -20.89 -1.59
CA THR A 92 2.97 -19.43 -1.62
C THR A 92 4.09 -18.92 -0.72
N LEU A 93 4.98 -18.14 -1.32
CA LEU A 93 5.99 -17.37 -0.61
C LEU A 93 5.45 -15.96 -0.33
N ILE A 94 5.64 -15.47 0.89
CA ILE A 94 5.34 -14.09 1.28
C ILE A 94 6.61 -13.47 1.86
N THR A 95 7.05 -12.33 1.28
CA THR A 95 8.17 -11.59 1.87
C THR A 95 7.76 -10.94 3.19
N VAL A 96 8.65 -10.90 4.18
CA VAL A 96 8.36 -10.33 5.49
C VAL A 96 9.48 -9.38 5.95
N PRO A 97 9.12 -8.30 6.71
CA PRO A 97 7.76 -7.91 7.06
C PRO A 97 6.99 -7.38 5.85
N SER A 98 5.68 -7.61 5.79
CA SER A 98 4.83 -7.08 4.71
C SER A 98 3.38 -6.89 5.15
N PHE A 99 2.56 -6.33 4.27
CA PHE A 99 1.16 -6.03 4.55
C PHE A 99 0.36 -7.32 4.83
N ALA A 100 -0.37 -7.34 5.94
CA ALA A 100 -1.04 -8.55 6.46
C ALA A 100 -2.13 -9.10 5.52
N GLU A 101 -2.70 -8.26 4.63
CA GLU A 101 -3.76 -8.70 3.71
C GLU A 101 -3.30 -9.75 2.70
N TYR A 102 -2.01 -9.85 2.39
CA TYR A 102 -1.52 -10.93 1.52
C TYR A 102 -1.68 -12.27 2.22
N GLU A 103 -1.27 -12.34 3.50
CA GLU A 103 -1.43 -13.53 4.33
C GLU A 103 -2.91 -13.84 4.56
N ASP A 104 -3.73 -12.85 4.93
CA ASP A 104 -5.15 -13.02 5.20
C ASP A 104 -5.91 -13.55 3.96
N ALA A 105 -5.64 -13.00 2.77
CA ALA A 105 -6.22 -13.47 1.52
C ALA A 105 -5.80 -14.91 1.21
N CYS A 106 -4.51 -15.22 1.33
CA CYS A 106 -3.99 -16.55 1.08
C CYS A 106 -4.54 -17.58 2.07
N GLN A 107 -4.64 -17.26 3.37
CA GLN A 107 -5.24 -18.13 4.38
C GLN A 107 -6.72 -18.44 4.09
N LEU A 108 -7.50 -17.44 3.65
CA LEU A 108 -8.90 -17.63 3.30
C LEU A 108 -9.07 -18.68 2.19
N TYR A 109 -8.16 -18.68 1.21
CA TYR A 109 -8.17 -19.60 0.09
C TYR A 109 -7.23 -20.81 0.27
N ARG A 110 -6.82 -21.10 1.53
CA ARG A 110 -6.12 -22.32 1.96
C ARG A 110 -4.77 -22.55 1.28
N HIS A 111 -4.01 -21.49 1.04
CA HIS A 111 -2.64 -21.60 0.55
C HIS A 111 -1.71 -22.21 1.61
N HIS A 112 -0.67 -22.90 1.15
CA HIS A 112 0.46 -23.34 1.97
C HIS A 112 1.51 -22.23 2.02
N LEU A 113 1.62 -21.55 3.18
CA LEU A 113 2.40 -20.32 3.32
C LEU A 113 3.82 -20.58 3.83
N THR A 114 4.79 -20.04 3.11
CA THR A 114 6.18 -19.92 3.56
C THR A 114 6.58 -18.45 3.59
N TYR A 115 7.20 -18.02 4.67
CA TYR A 115 7.62 -16.65 4.87
C TYR A 115 9.13 -16.53 4.70
N ILE A 116 9.56 -15.56 3.90
CA ILE A 116 10.98 -15.32 3.63
C ILE A 116 11.33 -13.85 3.88
N PRO A 117 12.49 -13.53 4.44
CA PRO A 117 12.99 -12.16 4.44
C PRO A 117 13.10 -11.62 3.02
N THR A 118 12.86 -10.34 2.83
CA THR A 118 13.02 -9.68 1.50
C THR A 118 14.42 -9.90 0.91
N SER A 119 15.46 -9.93 1.77
CA SER A 119 16.85 -10.23 1.38
C SER A 119 17.05 -11.61 0.74
N ASP A 120 16.16 -12.56 1.04
CA ASP A 120 16.33 -13.96 0.67
C ASP A 120 15.67 -14.30 -0.69
N ILE A 121 14.98 -13.34 -1.32
CA ILE A 121 14.36 -13.54 -2.64
C ILE A 121 15.39 -14.03 -3.66
N ALA A 122 16.57 -13.41 -3.69
CA ALA A 122 17.63 -13.74 -4.66
C ALA A 122 18.23 -15.14 -4.49
N SER A 123 18.16 -15.69 -3.27
CA SER A 123 18.68 -17.02 -2.95
C SER A 123 17.60 -18.13 -2.98
N GLN A 124 16.33 -17.73 -3.23
CA GLN A 124 15.24 -18.68 -3.23
C GLN A 124 15.28 -19.59 -4.46
N SER A 125 15.51 -20.87 -4.21
CA SER A 125 15.61 -21.90 -5.26
C SER A 125 14.38 -22.81 -5.32
N THR A 126 13.52 -22.79 -4.29
CA THR A 126 12.31 -23.63 -4.26
C THR A 126 11.22 -22.92 -5.06
N PRO A 127 10.69 -23.54 -6.13
CA PRO A 127 9.59 -22.97 -6.85
C PRO A 127 8.32 -22.98 -5.96
N ALA A 128 7.57 -21.89 -6.02
CA ALA A 128 6.24 -21.79 -5.44
C ALA A 128 5.27 -21.38 -6.56
N ASP A 129 3.98 -21.57 -6.34
CA ASP A 129 2.97 -21.07 -7.30
C ASP A 129 2.93 -19.55 -7.30
N LEU A 130 3.10 -18.94 -6.11
CA LEU A 130 3.09 -17.49 -5.92
C LEU A 130 4.26 -17.00 -5.06
N LEU A 131 4.78 -15.82 -5.41
CA LEU A 131 5.60 -14.97 -4.56
C LEU A 131 4.88 -13.62 -4.38
N TRP A 132 4.59 -13.25 -3.12
CA TRP A 132 4.04 -11.94 -2.76
C TRP A 132 5.12 -11.02 -2.22
N SER A 133 5.18 -9.81 -2.76
CA SER A 133 6.05 -8.74 -2.27
C SER A 133 5.41 -7.37 -2.51
N ALA A 134 5.99 -6.31 -1.94
CA ALA A 134 5.58 -4.94 -2.17
C ALA A 134 6.77 -4.06 -2.53
N LEU A 135 6.59 -3.09 -3.42
CA LEU A 135 7.64 -2.18 -3.86
C LEU A 135 7.06 -0.78 -4.08
N PRO A 136 7.28 0.19 -3.16
CA PRO A 136 7.98 0.10 -1.88
C PRO A 136 7.28 -0.82 -0.88
N ASN A 137 8.06 -1.45 -0.01
CA ASN A 137 7.47 -2.31 1.01
C ASN A 137 6.77 -1.50 2.12
N ASN A 138 5.72 -2.05 2.65
CA ASN A 138 5.04 -1.59 3.85
C ASN A 138 5.20 -2.68 4.92
N PRO A 139 5.91 -2.41 6.05
CA PRO A 139 5.92 -1.11 6.76
C PRO A 139 7.21 -0.27 6.69
N ASP A 140 8.31 -0.76 6.12
CA ASP A 140 9.64 -0.17 6.23
C ASP A 140 10.07 0.72 5.05
N GLY A 141 9.31 0.68 3.94
CA GLY A 141 9.61 1.45 2.74
C GLY A 141 10.74 0.89 1.88
N ASP A 142 11.19 -0.35 2.11
CA ASP A 142 12.28 -0.96 1.36
C ASP A 142 11.99 -1.04 -0.14
N ILE A 143 12.96 -0.62 -0.95
CA ILE A 143 12.93 -0.66 -2.42
C ILE A 143 14.11 -1.44 -3.01
N THR A 144 14.97 -2.01 -2.18
CA THR A 144 16.27 -2.57 -2.60
C THR A 144 16.15 -3.88 -3.38
N HIS A 145 15.02 -4.55 -3.29
CA HIS A 145 14.81 -5.90 -3.82
C HIS A 145 14.21 -5.95 -5.25
N ARG A 146 14.09 -4.80 -5.95
CA ARG A 146 13.56 -4.73 -7.33
C ARG A 146 14.24 -5.73 -8.28
N THR A 147 15.57 -5.74 -8.30
CA THR A 147 16.35 -6.65 -9.17
C THR A 147 16.17 -8.12 -8.77
N ALA A 148 16.05 -8.41 -7.46
CA ALA A 148 15.83 -9.77 -6.99
C ALA A 148 14.45 -10.32 -7.44
N LEU A 149 13.40 -9.50 -7.46
CA LEU A 149 12.08 -9.86 -7.98
C LEU A 149 12.14 -10.22 -9.47
N LEU A 150 12.79 -9.41 -10.30
CA LEU A 150 12.94 -9.69 -11.74
C LEU A 150 13.76 -10.95 -12.01
N ASN A 151 14.84 -11.15 -11.26
CA ASN A 151 15.64 -12.37 -11.35
C ASN A 151 14.82 -13.60 -10.97
N TYR A 152 13.96 -13.49 -9.93
CA TYR A 152 13.06 -14.57 -9.54
C TYR A 152 12.02 -14.86 -10.65
N CYS A 153 11.40 -13.83 -11.26
CA CYS A 153 10.50 -14.00 -12.40
C CYS A 153 11.17 -14.80 -13.53
N SER A 154 12.40 -14.45 -13.88
CA SER A 154 13.16 -15.09 -14.96
C SER A 154 13.56 -16.52 -14.62
N ALA A 155 13.98 -16.77 -13.38
CA ALA A 155 14.42 -18.08 -12.91
C ALA A 155 13.28 -19.07 -12.71
N HIS A 156 12.06 -18.58 -12.40
CA HIS A 156 10.89 -19.38 -12.07
C HIS A 156 9.67 -19.02 -12.96
N PRO A 157 9.72 -19.27 -14.27
CA PRO A 157 8.66 -18.83 -15.21
C PRO A 157 7.28 -19.47 -14.96
N ALA A 158 7.20 -20.53 -14.17
CA ALA A 158 5.95 -21.18 -13.76
C ALA A 158 5.36 -20.57 -12.46
N SER A 159 6.14 -19.79 -11.71
CA SER A 159 5.72 -19.08 -10.50
C SER A 159 5.23 -17.69 -10.87
N TYR A 160 4.10 -17.25 -10.32
CA TYR A 160 3.66 -15.87 -10.47
C TYR A 160 4.23 -15.00 -9.35
N VAL A 161 4.73 -13.83 -9.73
CA VAL A 161 5.28 -12.83 -8.79
C VAL A 161 4.31 -11.66 -8.71
N ILE A 162 3.71 -11.46 -7.54
CA ILE A 162 2.75 -10.39 -7.27
C ILE A 162 3.49 -9.30 -6.52
N VAL A 163 3.50 -8.09 -7.10
CA VAL A 163 4.15 -6.92 -6.51
C VAL A 163 3.10 -5.84 -6.25
N ASP A 164 2.90 -5.54 -4.99
CA ASP A 164 2.06 -4.42 -4.56
C ASP A 164 2.84 -3.10 -4.67
N GLU A 165 2.46 -2.28 -5.62
CA GLU A 165 3.02 -0.96 -5.89
C GLU A 165 2.09 0.18 -5.42
N ALA A 166 1.31 -0.04 -4.35
CA ALA A 166 0.38 0.98 -3.85
C ALA A 166 1.04 2.30 -3.42
N TYR A 167 2.36 2.30 -3.24
CA TYR A 167 3.13 3.47 -2.81
C TYR A 167 4.21 3.91 -3.82
N ALA A 168 4.19 3.38 -5.04
CA ALA A 168 5.25 3.63 -6.03
C ALA A 168 5.43 5.13 -6.36
N GLU A 169 4.33 5.89 -6.48
CA GLU A 169 4.38 7.33 -6.73
C GLU A 169 4.79 8.17 -5.52
N LEU A 170 4.92 7.58 -4.35
CA LEU A 170 5.31 8.29 -3.12
C LEU A 170 6.80 8.19 -2.81
N CYS A 171 7.60 7.58 -3.67
CA CYS A 171 9.06 7.63 -3.60
C CYS A 171 9.61 8.88 -4.26
N ALA A 172 10.73 9.40 -3.74
CA ALA A 172 11.43 10.53 -4.37
C ALA A 172 11.90 10.19 -5.79
N ASP A 173 12.44 8.96 -5.97
CA ASP A 173 12.73 8.37 -7.25
C ASP A 173 11.66 7.32 -7.55
N PRO A 174 10.93 7.42 -8.66
CA PRO A 174 9.88 6.47 -9.01
C PRO A 174 10.41 5.03 -9.04
N VAL A 175 9.71 4.14 -8.34
CA VAL A 175 10.05 2.72 -8.28
C VAL A 175 8.87 1.93 -8.82
N THR A 176 9.03 1.35 -10.01
CA THR A 176 7.97 0.54 -10.63
C THR A 176 8.57 -0.63 -11.41
N LEU A 177 7.78 -1.66 -11.59
CA LEU A 177 8.03 -2.81 -12.47
C LEU A 177 7.04 -2.82 -13.65
N LEU A 178 6.24 -1.77 -13.85
CA LEU A 178 5.28 -1.71 -14.95
C LEU A 178 5.94 -1.88 -16.32
N ASP A 179 7.13 -1.32 -16.52
CA ASP A 179 7.88 -1.45 -17.78
C ASP A 179 8.35 -2.90 -18.06
N GLU A 180 8.34 -3.74 -17.03
CA GLU A 180 8.82 -5.12 -17.09
C GLU A 180 7.72 -6.16 -17.35
N VAL A 181 6.43 -5.79 -17.19
CA VAL A 181 5.33 -6.77 -17.30
C VAL A 181 5.23 -7.38 -18.70
N ALA A 182 5.61 -6.64 -19.73
CA ALA A 182 5.63 -7.17 -21.11
C ALA A 182 6.75 -8.20 -21.31
N HIS A 183 7.82 -8.13 -20.53
CA HIS A 183 8.99 -9.02 -20.60
C HIS A 183 8.86 -10.24 -19.67
N HIS A 184 7.98 -10.17 -18.67
CA HIS A 184 7.76 -11.20 -17.66
C HIS A 184 6.28 -11.57 -17.57
N PRO A 185 5.78 -12.55 -18.38
CA PRO A 185 4.36 -12.92 -18.38
C PRO A 185 3.82 -13.44 -17.04
N ASN A 186 4.70 -13.79 -16.12
CA ASN A 186 4.42 -14.22 -14.75
C ASN A 186 4.53 -13.09 -13.71
N LEU A 187 4.79 -11.85 -14.12
CA LEU A 187 4.78 -10.68 -13.25
C LEU A 187 3.39 -10.08 -13.20
N ILE A 188 2.92 -9.78 -11.98
CA ILE A 188 1.62 -9.17 -11.69
C ILE A 188 1.87 -7.94 -10.83
N ILE A 189 1.45 -6.78 -11.29
CA ILE A 189 1.54 -5.53 -10.52
C ILE A 189 0.15 -5.16 -10.02
N VAL A 190 0.06 -4.84 -8.73
CA VAL A 190 -1.16 -4.31 -8.13
C VAL A 190 -0.94 -2.85 -7.76
N ARG A 191 -1.83 -1.98 -8.22
CA ARG A 191 -1.78 -0.53 -8.00
C ARG A 191 -2.96 -0.04 -7.20
N SER A 192 -2.77 1.04 -6.46
CA SER A 192 -3.82 1.70 -5.68
C SER A 192 -3.86 3.19 -5.99
N LEU A 193 -4.97 3.68 -6.50
CA LEU A 193 -5.19 5.12 -6.67
C LEU A 193 -5.59 5.82 -5.36
N THR A 194 -5.83 5.06 -4.28
CA THR A 194 -6.31 5.61 -3.02
C THR A 194 -5.22 6.28 -2.18
N LYS A 195 -3.95 5.93 -2.41
CA LYS A 195 -2.81 6.41 -1.60
C LYS A 195 -2.24 7.69 -2.19
N SER A 196 -1.76 7.64 -3.42
CA SER A 196 -1.14 8.79 -4.09
C SER A 196 -2.10 9.97 -4.24
N PHE A 197 -3.39 9.69 -4.48
CA PHE A 197 -4.43 10.73 -4.64
C PHE A 197 -5.23 11.02 -3.36
N ALA A 198 -4.83 10.46 -2.22
CA ALA A 198 -5.37 10.72 -0.88
C ALA A 198 -6.90 10.52 -0.75
N LEU A 199 -7.45 9.52 -1.45
CA LEU A 199 -8.87 9.15 -1.43
C LEU A 199 -9.09 7.71 -0.95
N PRO A 200 -8.69 7.34 0.29
CA PRO A 200 -8.80 5.96 0.75
C PRO A 200 -10.24 5.43 0.77
N GLY A 201 -11.23 6.30 0.96
CA GLY A 201 -12.66 5.94 0.98
C GLY A 201 -13.26 5.63 -0.39
N ILE A 202 -12.64 6.05 -1.50
CA ILE A 202 -13.18 5.85 -2.86
C ILE A 202 -13.10 4.38 -3.30
N ARG A 203 -12.14 3.61 -2.74
CA ARG A 203 -11.91 2.19 -3.05
C ARG A 203 -11.65 1.94 -4.52
N LEU A 204 -10.50 2.40 -5.04
CA LEU A 204 -10.09 2.23 -6.43
C LEU A 204 -8.65 1.74 -6.53
N GLY A 205 -8.44 0.69 -7.33
CA GLY A 205 -7.15 0.11 -7.66
C GLY A 205 -7.24 -0.67 -8.97
N TYR A 206 -6.14 -1.26 -9.37
CA TYR A 206 -6.10 -2.09 -10.57
C TYR A 206 -4.95 -3.08 -10.55
N ILE A 207 -5.09 -4.14 -11.35
CA ILE A 207 -4.07 -5.14 -11.64
C ILE A 207 -3.52 -4.85 -13.04
N VAL A 208 -2.20 -4.94 -13.19
CA VAL A 208 -1.54 -5.01 -14.50
C VAL A 208 -0.85 -6.37 -14.60
N ALA A 209 -1.24 -7.16 -15.59
CA ALA A 209 -0.70 -8.50 -15.81
C ALA A 209 -0.94 -8.95 -17.25
N HIS A 210 -0.31 -10.08 -17.64
CA HIS A 210 -0.52 -10.65 -18.96
C HIS A 210 -2.02 -10.96 -19.20
N PRO A 211 -2.59 -10.66 -20.38
CA PRO A 211 -4.02 -10.81 -20.68
C PRO A 211 -4.58 -12.21 -20.41
N SER A 212 -3.80 -13.26 -20.65
CA SER A 212 -4.22 -14.64 -20.36
C SER A 212 -4.47 -14.90 -18.87
N LEU A 213 -3.77 -14.21 -17.97
CA LEU A 213 -4.03 -14.28 -16.54
C LEU A 213 -5.31 -13.49 -16.18
N LEU A 214 -5.45 -12.29 -16.70
CA LEU A 214 -6.61 -11.45 -16.44
C LEU A 214 -7.91 -12.11 -16.91
N ALA A 215 -7.88 -12.79 -18.05
CA ALA A 215 -9.02 -13.59 -18.54
C ALA A 215 -9.44 -14.70 -17.56
N ARG A 216 -8.53 -15.22 -16.74
CA ARG A 216 -8.84 -16.20 -15.68
C ARG A 216 -9.36 -15.53 -14.41
N LEU A 217 -8.99 -14.26 -14.13
CA LEU A 217 -9.46 -13.50 -12.98
C LEU A 217 -10.88 -12.94 -13.19
N GLU A 218 -11.21 -12.56 -14.41
CA GLU A 218 -12.48 -11.89 -14.73
C GLU A 218 -13.72 -12.68 -14.23
N PRO A 219 -13.85 -13.99 -14.43
CA PRO A 219 -14.99 -14.76 -13.91
C PRO A 219 -15.09 -14.85 -12.39
N LEU A 220 -14.03 -14.50 -11.66
CA LEU A 220 -13.99 -14.51 -10.19
C LEU A 220 -14.46 -13.19 -9.58
N ARG A 221 -14.58 -12.13 -10.39
CA ARG A 221 -14.99 -10.81 -9.91
C ARG A 221 -16.48 -10.80 -9.57
N SER A 222 -16.81 -10.08 -8.51
CA SER A 222 -18.20 -9.70 -8.26
C SER A 222 -18.64 -8.67 -9.32
N PRO A 223 -19.81 -8.85 -9.97
CA PRO A 223 -20.33 -7.83 -10.88
C PRO A 223 -20.47 -6.49 -10.16
N TRP A 224 -20.11 -5.40 -10.83
CA TRP A 224 -20.21 -4.03 -10.31
C TRP A 224 -19.45 -3.80 -8.99
N SER A 225 -18.34 -4.49 -8.74
CA SER A 225 -17.55 -4.33 -7.52
C SER A 225 -16.97 -2.91 -7.37
N VAL A 226 -16.70 -2.23 -8.49
CA VAL A 226 -16.21 -0.85 -8.50
C VAL A 226 -17.40 0.11 -8.61
N ASN A 227 -17.54 1.01 -7.64
CA ASN A 227 -18.67 1.94 -7.58
C ASN A 227 -18.54 3.07 -8.61
N ALA A 228 -19.68 3.70 -8.97
CA ALA A 228 -19.74 4.74 -10.00
C ALA A 228 -18.82 5.94 -9.71
N LEU A 229 -18.78 6.43 -8.46
CA LEU A 229 -17.91 7.56 -8.11
C LEU A 229 -16.44 7.19 -8.17
N ALA A 230 -16.09 5.92 -7.94
CA ALA A 230 -14.71 5.45 -8.11
C ALA A 230 -14.29 5.49 -9.60
N LEU A 231 -15.17 5.10 -10.52
CA LEU A 231 -14.89 5.20 -11.95
C LEU A 231 -14.75 6.65 -12.41
N GLU A 232 -15.64 7.55 -11.96
CA GLU A 232 -15.56 8.99 -12.22
C GLU A 232 -14.25 9.58 -11.67
N ALA A 233 -13.89 9.24 -10.42
CA ALA A 233 -12.63 9.68 -9.83
C ALA A 233 -11.43 9.17 -10.61
N GLY A 234 -11.44 7.90 -11.02
CA GLY A 234 -10.37 7.29 -11.79
C GLY A 234 -10.16 7.95 -13.14
N ALA A 235 -11.26 8.23 -13.87
CA ALA A 235 -11.20 8.93 -15.14
C ALA A 235 -10.62 10.35 -14.98
N TYR A 236 -11.10 11.11 -14.00
CA TYR A 236 -10.57 12.44 -13.69
C TYR A 236 -9.08 12.41 -13.29
N ILE A 237 -8.69 11.46 -12.43
CA ILE A 237 -7.29 11.26 -12.03
C ILE A 237 -6.42 10.99 -13.27
N CYS A 238 -6.82 10.06 -14.16
CA CYS A 238 -6.02 9.74 -15.35
C CYS A 238 -5.84 10.93 -16.29
N GLN A 239 -6.86 11.78 -16.42
CA GLN A 239 -6.80 12.99 -17.26
C GLN A 239 -5.89 14.10 -16.67
N HIS A 240 -5.66 14.08 -15.36
CA HIS A 240 -4.89 15.09 -14.63
C HIS A 240 -3.76 14.48 -13.77
N TYR A 241 -3.25 13.30 -14.16
CA TYR A 241 -2.44 12.42 -13.31
C TYR A 241 -1.27 13.16 -12.65
N ASP A 242 -0.38 13.76 -13.45
CA ASP A 242 0.82 14.44 -12.93
C ASP A 242 0.50 15.69 -12.11
N GLN A 243 -0.61 16.36 -12.40
CA GLN A 243 -1.05 17.57 -11.68
C GLN A 243 -1.61 17.24 -10.28
N LEU A 244 -2.23 16.06 -10.15
CA LEU A 244 -2.86 15.61 -8.92
C LEU A 244 -1.92 14.81 -8.02
N LEU A 245 -0.74 14.41 -8.52
CA LEU A 245 0.26 13.76 -7.68
C LEU A 245 0.80 14.72 -6.61
N PRO A 246 1.03 14.23 -5.38
CA PRO A 246 1.68 15.03 -4.35
C PRO A 246 3.17 15.23 -4.68
N ASP A 247 3.78 16.27 -4.10
CA ASP A 247 5.23 16.45 -4.12
C ASP A 247 5.91 15.36 -3.27
N ALA A 248 6.13 14.19 -3.89
CA ALA A 248 6.73 13.03 -3.22
C ALA A 248 8.14 13.36 -2.69
N THR A 249 8.96 14.06 -3.48
CA THR A 249 10.32 14.48 -3.07
C THR A 249 10.28 15.35 -1.82
N GLY A 250 9.35 16.32 -1.77
CA GLY A 250 9.16 17.17 -0.60
C GLY A 250 8.69 16.37 0.62
N LEU A 251 7.71 15.49 0.44
CA LEU A 251 7.20 14.63 1.52
C LEU A 251 8.27 13.68 2.07
N VAL A 252 9.08 13.06 1.21
CA VAL A 252 10.20 12.19 1.62
C VAL A 252 11.24 12.99 2.41
N ARG A 253 11.59 14.20 1.97
CA ARG A 253 12.53 15.07 2.69
C ARG A 253 12.01 15.43 4.10
N GLU A 254 10.73 15.74 4.21
CA GLU A 254 10.10 16.01 5.50
C GLU A 254 10.05 14.77 6.40
N ALA A 255 9.78 13.58 5.83
CA ALA A 255 9.82 12.33 6.57
C ALA A 255 11.24 12.03 7.10
N GLN A 256 12.26 12.26 6.28
CA GLN A 256 13.67 12.09 6.70
C GLN A 256 14.07 13.09 7.79
N HIS A 257 13.58 14.32 7.71
CA HIS A 257 13.79 15.32 8.78
C HIS A 257 13.12 14.88 10.08
N LEU A 258 11.84 14.49 10.02
CA LEU A 258 11.13 13.98 11.20
C LEU A 258 11.81 12.73 11.77
N ALA A 259 12.25 11.81 10.93
CA ALA A 259 12.98 10.63 11.34
C ALA A 259 14.29 11.00 12.06
N HIS A 260 15.03 12.00 11.55
CA HIS A 260 16.22 12.50 12.21
C HIS A 260 15.92 13.07 13.61
N GLU A 261 14.86 13.86 13.77
CA GLU A 261 14.44 14.38 15.08
C GLU A 261 14.01 13.28 16.05
N VAL A 262 13.24 12.28 15.58
CA VAL A 262 12.84 11.13 16.39
C VAL A 262 14.06 10.31 16.83
N ALA A 263 15.07 10.15 15.98
CA ALA A 263 16.31 9.43 16.31
C ALA A 263 17.15 10.10 17.40
N GLN A 264 16.93 11.40 17.70
CA GLN A 264 17.57 12.08 18.82
C GLN A 264 16.92 11.75 20.19
N ILE A 265 15.74 11.12 20.17
CA ILE A 265 15.04 10.72 21.40
C ILE A 265 15.59 9.37 21.86
N ALA A 266 16.20 9.32 23.04
CA ALA A 266 16.74 8.08 23.60
C ALA A 266 15.62 7.05 23.83
N GLY A 267 15.83 5.81 23.36
CA GLY A 267 14.85 4.72 23.54
C GLY A 267 14.04 4.38 22.28
N VAL A 268 14.38 4.98 21.13
CA VAL A 268 13.79 4.66 19.82
C VAL A 268 14.89 4.43 18.77
N SER A 269 14.79 3.35 18.05
CA SER A 269 15.58 3.09 16.83
C SER A 269 14.71 3.16 15.58
N LEU A 270 15.31 3.51 14.43
CA LEU A 270 14.60 3.71 13.17
C LEU A 270 15.19 2.87 12.04
N THR A 271 14.32 2.48 11.10
CA THR A 271 14.73 1.94 9.80
C THR A 271 14.69 3.07 8.76
N PRO A 272 15.80 3.39 8.06
CA PRO A 272 15.80 4.36 6.97
C PRO A 272 14.79 3.99 5.87
N SER A 273 14.10 4.99 5.33
CA SER A 273 13.07 4.79 4.30
C SER A 273 13.15 5.86 3.22
N PRO A 274 13.03 5.50 1.94
CA PRO A 274 12.91 6.45 0.82
C PRO A 274 11.46 6.90 0.56
N THR A 275 10.54 6.61 1.48
CA THR A 275 9.11 6.93 1.37
C THR A 275 8.69 7.98 2.42
N PRO A 276 7.46 8.57 2.32
CA PRO A 276 6.94 9.48 3.32
C PRO A 276 6.58 8.81 4.66
N TYR A 277 6.90 7.54 4.84
CA TYR A 277 6.70 6.79 6.07
C TYR A 277 7.96 6.00 6.43
N PHE A 278 8.12 5.68 7.69
CA PHE A 278 9.26 4.91 8.19
C PHE A 278 8.86 4.05 9.39
N LEU A 279 9.61 2.97 9.58
CA LEU A 279 9.44 2.04 10.69
C LEU A 279 10.34 2.47 11.87
N ALA A 280 9.78 2.39 13.07
CA ALA A 280 10.46 2.67 14.34
C ALA A 280 10.29 1.51 15.31
N CYS A 281 11.22 1.38 16.24
CA CYS A 281 11.19 0.36 17.28
C CYS A 281 11.56 0.96 18.64
N LEU A 282 10.76 0.70 19.67
CA LEU A 282 11.11 1.02 21.04
C LEU A 282 12.24 0.11 21.53
N ASP A 283 13.19 0.66 22.28
CA ASP A 283 14.24 -0.13 22.94
C ASP A 283 13.65 -1.06 24.00
N GLU A 284 14.42 -2.07 24.39
CA GLU A 284 14.00 -2.99 25.43
C GLU A 284 13.71 -2.26 26.76
N GLY A 285 12.63 -2.68 27.43
CA GLY A 285 12.18 -2.06 28.67
C GLY A 285 11.35 -0.78 28.53
N ARG A 286 11.16 -0.27 27.30
CA ARG A 286 10.36 0.97 27.03
C ARG A 286 8.88 0.72 26.75
N GLY A 287 8.39 -0.51 27.00
CA GLY A 287 6.99 -0.86 26.75
C GLY A 287 6.72 -1.36 25.35
N SER A 288 5.47 -1.25 24.90
CA SER A 288 5.03 -1.71 23.59
C SER A 288 4.49 -0.56 22.73
N ALA A 289 4.46 -0.76 21.41
CA ALA A 289 3.85 0.18 20.48
C ALA A 289 2.35 0.39 20.75
N ALA A 290 1.66 -0.61 21.30
CA ALA A 290 0.25 -0.48 21.69
C ALA A 290 0.11 0.49 22.89
N GLN A 291 0.97 0.38 23.90
CA GLN A 291 0.99 1.28 25.06
C GLN A 291 1.37 2.71 24.63
N LEU A 292 2.41 2.84 23.79
CA LEU A 292 2.81 4.12 23.24
C LEU A 292 1.67 4.78 22.45
N LYS A 293 0.99 4.02 21.58
CA LYS A 293 -0.15 4.51 20.80
C LYS A 293 -1.26 5.05 21.71
N GLU A 294 -1.67 4.28 22.73
CA GLU A 294 -2.70 4.69 23.67
C GLU A 294 -2.32 5.97 24.42
N TYR A 295 -1.06 6.06 24.88
CA TYR A 295 -0.53 7.25 25.52
C TYR A 295 -0.56 8.47 24.58
N LEU A 296 -0.04 8.33 23.36
CA LEU A 296 0.02 9.41 22.39
C LEU A 296 -1.36 9.93 22.01
N VAL A 297 -2.33 9.05 21.82
CA VAL A 297 -3.71 9.45 21.50
C VAL A 297 -4.34 10.20 22.67
N THR A 298 -4.26 9.64 23.88
CA THR A 298 -4.96 10.20 25.05
C THR A 298 -4.33 11.48 25.57
N GLN A 299 -3.00 11.62 25.52
CA GLN A 299 -2.30 12.78 26.09
C GLN A 299 -1.95 13.84 25.05
N HIS A 300 -1.77 13.48 23.78
CA HIS A 300 -1.26 14.37 22.73
C HIS A 300 -2.16 14.47 21.50
N GLY A 301 -3.18 13.62 21.39
CA GLY A 301 -4.07 13.56 20.22
C GLY A 301 -3.37 13.00 18.97
N VAL A 302 -2.30 12.22 19.14
CA VAL A 302 -1.47 11.70 18.06
C VAL A 302 -1.72 10.20 17.87
N LEU A 303 -2.21 9.83 16.70
CA LEU A 303 -2.43 8.43 16.33
C LEU A 303 -1.24 7.91 15.53
N ILE A 304 -0.63 6.80 15.98
CA ILE A 304 0.45 6.10 15.29
C ILE A 304 0.01 4.71 14.87
N ARG A 305 0.72 4.11 13.91
CA ARG A 305 0.48 2.72 13.49
C ARG A 305 1.26 1.74 14.37
N ASN A 306 0.57 1.00 15.24
CA ASN A 306 1.15 -0.17 15.89
C ASN A 306 1.48 -1.25 14.85
N ALA A 307 2.77 -1.57 14.67
CA ALA A 307 3.25 -2.50 13.66
C ALA A 307 3.46 -3.94 14.18
N ALA A 308 2.99 -4.26 15.37
CA ALA A 308 3.17 -5.59 15.98
C ALA A 308 2.50 -6.75 15.21
N ASN A 309 1.51 -6.44 14.36
CA ASN A 309 0.84 -7.44 13.52
C ASN A 309 1.54 -7.71 12.18
N PHE A 310 2.58 -6.97 11.83
CA PHE A 310 3.42 -7.33 10.70
C PHE A 310 4.30 -8.52 11.10
N ARG A 311 4.22 -9.60 10.33
CA ARG A 311 5.00 -10.81 10.60
C ARG A 311 6.49 -10.47 10.62
N SER A 312 7.24 -11.11 11.49
CA SER A 312 8.66 -10.86 11.83
C SER A 312 8.95 -9.61 12.66
N LEU A 313 7.98 -8.72 12.88
CA LEU A 313 8.14 -7.59 13.79
C LEU A 313 7.76 -7.97 15.24
N THR A 314 8.20 -7.17 16.19
CA THR A 314 7.94 -7.36 17.63
C THR A 314 6.85 -6.40 18.12
N PRO A 315 6.27 -6.61 19.31
CA PRO A 315 5.33 -5.67 19.92
C PRO A 315 5.86 -4.24 20.15
N ARG A 316 7.16 -4.01 19.95
CA ARG A 316 7.81 -2.71 20.10
C ARG A 316 7.83 -1.87 18.83
N HIS A 317 7.52 -2.46 17.68
CA HIS A 317 7.56 -1.78 16.39
C HIS A 317 6.31 -0.94 16.12
N PHE A 318 6.53 0.26 15.60
CA PHE A 318 5.48 1.15 15.12
C PHE A 318 5.92 1.87 13.84
N ARG A 319 4.95 2.26 13.02
CA ARG A 319 5.20 3.01 11.79
C ARG A 319 4.64 4.41 11.91
N LEU A 320 5.37 5.36 11.36
CA LEU A 320 4.99 6.77 11.26
C LEU A 320 4.95 7.18 9.80
N SER A 321 3.91 7.92 9.41
CA SER A 321 3.83 8.62 8.12
C SER A 321 3.96 10.11 8.38
N VAL A 322 4.70 10.86 7.54
CA VAL A 322 4.90 12.29 7.72
C VAL A 322 3.55 13.05 7.71
N GLN A 323 3.47 14.06 8.57
CA GLN A 323 2.34 14.97 8.71
C GLN A 323 2.83 16.42 8.75
N SER A 324 1.92 17.36 8.96
CA SER A 324 2.29 18.78 9.06
C SER A 324 3.39 19.02 10.13
N PRO A 325 4.17 20.11 10.00
CA PRO A 325 5.19 20.45 11.01
C PRO A 325 4.62 20.60 12.43
N GLU A 326 3.40 21.12 12.56
CA GLU A 326 2.71 21.23 13.85
C GLU A 326 2.44 19.83 14.44
N ALA A 327 1.95 18.90 13.62
CA ALA A 327 1.74 17.51 14.03
C ALA A 327 3.06 16.85 14.43
N GLY A 328 4.14 17.07 13.68
CA GLY A 328 5.49 16.59 14.00
C GLY A 328 5.94 17.04 15.40
N GLN A 329 5.76 18.32 15.72
CA GLN A 329 6.08 18.83 17.05
C GLN A 329 5.23 18.19 18.16
N ALA A 330 3.96 17.89 17.90
CA ALA A 330 3.12 17.19 18.87
C ALA A 330 3.60 15.74 19.10
N LEU A 331 3.97 15.03 18.03
CA LEU A 331 4.55 13.69 18.09
C LEU A 331 5.86 13.69 18.91
N LEU A 332 6.79 14.60 18.61
CA LEU A 332 8.10 14.69 19.29
C LEU A 332 7.94 14.97 20.79
N ARG A 333 7.05 15.90 21.18
CA ARG A 333 6.73 16.13 22.60
C ARG A 333 6.15 14.87 23.26
N GLY A 334 5.26 14.17 22.56
CA GLY A 334 4.64 12.96 23.08
C GLY A 334 5.66 11.83 23.28
N LEU A 335 6.54 11.61 22.30
CA LEU A 335 7.62 10.62 22.40
C LEU A 335 8.58 10.95 23.54
N SER A 336 9.05 12.20 23.63
CA SER A 336 9.96 12.64 24.69
C SER A 336 9.35 12.56 26.09
N SER A 337 8.03 12.64 26.22
CA SER A 337 7.34 12.55 27.52
C SER A 337 7.06 11.09 27.92
N TYR A 338 6.96 10.18 26.95
CA TYR A 338 6.73 8.77 27.19
C TYR A 338 8.01 8.02 27.53
N LEU A 339 9.14 8.37 26.91
CA LEU A 339 10.44 7.72 27.00
C LEU A 339 11.36 8.32 28.06
#